data_b23d40512c7e6fa1f94d2c70fe61c4a1
#
_entry.id   b23d40512c7e6fa1f94d2c70fe61c4a1
#
_cell.length_a   1.000
_cell.length_b   1.000
_cell.length_c   1.000
_cell.angle_alpha   90.00
_cell.angle_beta   90.00
_cell.angle_gamma   90.00
#
_symmetry.space_group_name_H-M   'P 1'
#
loop_
_entity.id
_entity.type
_entity.pdbx_description
1 polymer ?
#
loop_
_entity_poly.entity_id
_entity_poly.type
_entity_poly.pdbx_seq_one_letter_code
_entity_poly.pdbx_strand_id
1 'polypeptide(L)'
;VADDAGMHSSQNEQDSRHYAKAAKLPMLEPSDSAEALEFTKLAYELSESFDTPVIMKMCTRISHSQSTVVLGEREDPAPRPYEKDGAKYIMMPGNAKRRHPVVEERLKNIARWAEHASVNRIEAGQDYKMGIITSSTSYQYVKEACGNTYPVLKLGMVWPLPEKKIIDFAKTVSLLVVVEELDGFIEEHCRKLGLACAGKDHFSCVDELSQNIIAEQLAH
;
A
#
# COMPACT_ATOMS: atom_id res chain seq x y z
N VAL A 1 7.95 -8.29 -5.51
CA VAL A 1 6.84 -9.24 -5.53
C VAL A 1 5.82 -8.74 -6.53
N ALA A 2 5.33 -9.59 -7.40
CA ALA A 2 4.30 -9.29 -8.38
C ALA A 2 3.14 -10.25 -8.19
N ASP A 3 1.96 -9.69 -7.96
CA ASP A 3 0.69 -10.40 -7.89
C ASP A 3 -0.27 -9.77 -8.88
N ASP A 4 -1.02 -10.59 -9.58
CA ASP A 4 -1.91 -10.15 -10.62
C ASP A 4 -3.36 -10.47 -10.28
N ALA A 5 -4.19 -9.44 -10.20
CA ALA A 5 -5.61 -9.60 -10.39
C ALA A 5 -5.85 -10.16 -11.81
N GLY A 6 -6.77 -11.11 -11.94
CA GLY A 6 -7.11 -11.74 -13.21
C GLY A 6 -6.12 -12.78 -13.73
N MET A 7 -5.14 -13.16 -12.94
CA MET A 7 -4.16 -14.24 -13.20
C MET A 7 -3.34 -14.13 -14.50
N HIS A 8 -3.64 -13.28 -15.44
CA HIS A 8 -2.99 -13.09 -16.75
C HIS A 8 -2.33 -14.35 -17.33
N SER A 9 -1.02 -14.54 -17.10
CA SER A 9 -0.27 -15.75 -17.51
C SER A 9 0.07 -16.66 -16.32
N SER A 10 -0.38 -16.35 -15.13
CA SER A 10 -0.15 -17.12 -13.90
C SER A 10 -1.15 -18.26 -13.76
N GLN A 11 -0.78 -19.31 -13.04
CA GLN A 11 -1.67 -20.43 -12.69
C GLN A 11 -2.36 -20.25 -11.33
N ASN A 12 -2.03 -19.15 -10.63
CA ASN A 12 -2.51 -18.86 -9.30
C ASN A 12 -2.57 -17.36 -9.07
N GLU A 13 -3.53 -16.95 -8.26
CA GLU A 13 -3.71 -15.58 -7.80
C GLU A 13 -3.58 -15.56 -6.28
N GLN A 14 -2.83 -14.60 -5.75
CA GLN A 14 -2.64 -14.44 -4.31
C GLN A 14 -2.53 -12.96 -3.99
N ASP A 15 -3.08 -12.58 -2.84
CA ASP A 15 -2.86 -11.25 -2.30
C ASP A 15 -1.67 -11.22 -1.35
N SER A 16 -0.52 -10.76 -1.82
CA SER A 16 0.70 -10.71 -1.03
C SER A 16 0.68 -9.70 0.12
N ARG A 17 -0.34 -8.84 0.22
CA ARG A 17 -0.55 -7.95 1.37
C ARG A 17 -0.73 -8.76 2.67
N HIS A 18 -1.36 -9.93 2.58
CA HIS A 18 -1.46 -10.86 3.71
C HIS A 18 -0.10 -11.40 4.17
N TYR A 19 0.82 -11.65 3.23
CA TYR A 19 2.19 -12.07 3.58
C TYR A 19 2.97 -10.97 4.28
N ALA A 20 2.85 -9.71 3.83
CA ALA A 20 3.47 -8.58 4.50
C ALA A 20 3.00 -8.46 5.95
N LYS A 21 1.68 -8.58 6.16
CA LYS A 21 1.05 -8.56 7.49
C LYS A 21 1.53 -9.71 8.37
N ALA A 22 1.56 -10.94 7.84
CA ALA A 22 2.03 -12.12 8.56
C ALA A 22 3.52 -12.06 8.89
N ALA A 23 4.35 -11.58 7.95
CA ALA A 23 5.78 -11.41 8.14
C ALA A 23 6.16 -10.17 8.95
N LYS A 24 5.22 -9.25 9.22
CA LYS A 24 5.45 -7.96 9.91
C LYS A 24 6.46 -7.08 9.18
N LEU A 25 6.41 -7.11 7.86
CA LEU A 25 7.26 -6.32 6.97
C LEU A 25 6.45 -5.18 6.32
N PRO A 26 7.00 -3.97 6.22
CA PRO A 26 6.33 -2.90 5.50
C PRO A 26 6.20 -3.23 4.02
N MET A 27 5.07 -2.81 3.43
CA MET A 27 4.79 -3.00 2.01
C MET A 27 4.39 -1.69 1.35
N LEU A 28 5.05 -1.41 0.23
CA LEU A 28 4.74 -0.29 -0.67
C LEU A 28 4.06 -0.82 -1.94
N GLU A 29 3.06 -0.09 -2.40
CA GLU A 29 2.29 -0.38 -3.62
C GLU A 29 2.25 0.85 -4.53
N PRO A 30 3.14 0.95 -5.53
CA PRO A 30 3.10 2.05 -6.49
C PRO A 30 1.89 1.95 -7.40
N SER A 31 1.43 3.09 -7.93
CA SER A 31 0.30 3.17 -8.87
C SER A 31 0.73 3.38 -10.32
N ASP A 32 2.00 3.71 -10.55
CA ASP A 32 2.57 3.93 -11.88
C ASP A 32 4.10 3.78 -11.86
N SER A 33 4.74 4.00 -13.02
CA SER A 33 6.19 3.87 -13.19
C SER A 33 6.97 4.95 -12.42
N ALA A 34 6.42 6.15 -12.23
CA ALA A 34 7.07 7.21 -11.48
C ALA A 34 7.11 6.86 -9.99
N GLU A 35 5.97 6.44 -9.44
CA GLU A 35 5.93 5.93 -8.06
C GLU A 35 6.77 4.66 -7.88
N ALA A 36 6.85 3.78 -8.88
CA ALA A 36 7.71 2.59 -8.79
C ALA A 36 9.19 3.00 -8.61
N LEU A 37 9.66 4.04 -9.31
CA LEU A 37 11.01 4.58 -9.12
C LEU A 37 11.18 5.21 -7.73
N GLU A 38 10.25 6.10 -7.34
CA GLU A 38 10.32 6.80 -6.06
C GLU A 38 10.21 5.83 -4.88
N PHE A 39 9.28 4.89 -4.95
CA PHE A 39 9.09 3.92 -3.86
C PHE A 39 10.25 2.92 -3.76
N THR A 40 10.95 2.64 -4.87
CA THR A 40 12.17 1.84 -4.81
C THR A 40 13.26 2.55 -3.99
N LYS A 41 13.48 3.84 -4.22
CA LYS A 41 14.42 4.63 -3.41
C LYS A 41 13.99 4.67 -1.95
N LEU A 42 12.72 5.01 -1.71
CA LEU A 42 12.14 5.04 -0.37
C LEU A 42 12.24 3.69 0.35
N ALA A 43 12.08 2.57 -0.35
CA ALA A 43 12.19 1.24 0.24
C ALA A 43 13.58 1.00 0.84
N TYR A 44 14.65 1.45 0.17
CA TYR A 44 16.00 1.38 0.72
C TYR A 44 16.17 2.29 1.94
N GLU A 45 15.65 3.53 1.90
CA GLU A 45 15.69 4.45 3.03
C GLU A 45 14.96 3.89 4.26
N LEU A 46 13.76 3.33 4.05
CA LEU A 46 12.99 2.67 5.11
C LEU A 46 13.70 1.44 5.67
N SER A 47 14.26 0.62 4.78
CA SER A 47 15.02 -0.57 5.16
C SER A 47 16.18 -0.23 6.08
N GLU A 48 16.95 0.82 5.73
CA GLU A 48 18.09 1.27 6.52
C GLU A 48 17.66 1.97 7.82
N SER A 49 16.58 2.74 7.79
CA SER A 49 16.12 3.51 8.95
C SER A 49 15.46 2.63 10.00
N PHE A 50 14.72 1.60 9.57
CA PHE A 50 13.98 0.71 10.45
C PHE A 50 14.62 -0.67 10.63
N ASP A 51 15.79 -0.92 10.01
CA ASP A 51 16.52 -2.19 10.12
C ASP A 51 15.61 -3.40 9.75
N THR A 52 14.95 -3.35 8.60
CA THR A 52 13.99 -4.34 8.15
C THR A 52 13.91 -4.40 6.62
N PRO A 53 13.70 -5.57 6.02
CA PRO A 53 13.33 -5.63 4.62
C PRO A 53 12.03 -4.86 4.35
N VAL A 54 11.89 -4.34 3.13
CA VAL A 54 10.67 -3.70 2.63
C VAL A 54 10.16 -4.49 1.43
N ILE A 55 8.88 -4.79 1.41
CA ILE A 55 8.25 -5.44 0.27
C ILE A 55 7.73 -4.34 -0.66
N MET A 56 8.09 -4.42 -1.94
CA MET A 56 7.44 -3.63 -2.97
C MET A 56 6.56 -4.56 -3.80
N LYS A 57 5.25 -4.32 -3.77
CA LYS A 57 4.27 -5.09 -4.52
C LYS A 57 4.01 -4.39 -5.85
N MET A 58 4.20 -5.14 -6.92
CA MET A 58 3.93 -4.72 -8.28
C MET A 58 2.80 -5.58 -8.84
N CYS A 59 2.12 -5.09 -9.85
CA CYS A 59 1.21 -5.89 -10.66
C CYS A 59 1.65 -5.87 -12.13
N THR A 60 1.08 -6.74 -12.95
CA THR A 60 1.39 -6.83 -14.38
C THR A 60 1.17 -5.50 -15.08
N ARG A 61 0.10 -4.77 -14.77
CA ARG A 61 -0.19 -3.46 -15.38
C ARG A 61 0.93 -2.46 -15.17
N ILE A 62 1.47 -2.34 -13.96
CA ILE A 62 2.59 -1.45 -13.67
C ILE A 62 3.86 -1.95 -14.33
N SER A 63 4.14 -3.25 -14.26
CA SER A 63 5.37 -3.86 -14.80
C SER A 63 5.47 -3.75 -16.31
N HIS A 64 4.35 -3.76 -17.03
CA HIS A 64 4.27 -3.64 -18.48
C HIS A 64 3.94 -2.22 -18.97
N SER A 65 3.55 -1.30 -18.08
CA SER A 65 3.28 0.07 -18.45
C SER A 65 4.55 0.82 -18.83
N GLN A 66 4.38 1.82 -19.68
CA GLN A 66 5.42 2.77 -20.01
C GLN A 66 4.88 4.18 -19.77
N SER A 67 5.55 4.93 -18.93
CA SER A 67 5.20 6.32 -18.66
C SER A 67 6.45 7.18 -18.51
N THR A 68 6.30 8.48 -18.62
CA THR A 68 7.40 9.42 -18.44
C THR A 68 7.84 9.40 -16.98
N VAL A 69 9.13 9.23 -16.76
CA VAL A 69 9.76 9.25 -15.44
C VAL A 69 10.83 10.33 -15.40
N VAL A 70 10.86 11.13 -14.36
CA VAL A 70 11.92 12.11 -14.13
C VAL A 70 13.08 11.39 -13.44
N LEU A 71 14.21 11.31 -14.14
CA LEU A 71 15.43 10.75 -13.56
C LEU A 71 16.11 11.82 -12.69
N GLY A 72 16.41 11.46 -11.45
CA GLY A 72 17.28 12.26 -10.58
C GLY A 72 18.75 12.00 -10.86
N GLU A 73 19.61 12.73 -10.14
CA GLU A 73 21.04 12.44 -10.12
C GLU A 73 21.35 11.18 -9.30
N ARG A 74 22.42 10.49 -9.67
CA ARG A 74 22.89 9.34 -8.91
C ARG A 74 23.47 9.80 -7.57
N GLU A 75 23.00 9.21 -6.50
CA GLU A 75 23.57 9.36 -5.18
C GLU A 75 24.44 8.14 -4.85
N ASP A 76 25.68 8.37 -4.44
CA ASP A 76 26.59 7.31 -4.01
C ASP A 76 26.79 7.42 -2.48
N PRO A 77 25.92 6.80 -1.67
CA PRO A 77 26.05 6.83 -0.22
C PRO A 77 27.33 6.10 0.22
N ALA A 78 27.97 6.61 1.26
CA ALA A 78 29.15 5.96 1.82
C ALA A 78 28.81 4.54 2.31
N PRO A 79 29.64 3.54 2.00
CA PRO A 79 29.43 2.18 2.47
C PRO A 79 29.39 2.14 3.99
N ARG A 80 28.39 1.48 4.56
CA ARG A 80 28.38 1.23 6.00
C ARG A 80 29.35 0.11 6.34
N PRO A 81 30.14 0.24 7.43
CA PRO A 81 31.00 -0.84 7.86
C PRO A 81 30.17 -2.05 8.28
N TYR A 82 30.66 -3.24 7.92
CA TYR A 82 30.06 -4.47 8.40
C TYR A 82 30.41 -4.69 9.88
N GLU A 83 29.39 -4.77 10.72
CA GLU A 83 29.56 -5.13 12.13
C GLU A 83 29.01 -6.54 12.37
N LYS A 84 29.88 -7.43 12.89
CA LYS A 84 29.48 -8.79 13.20
C LYS A 84 28.63 -8.81 14.47
N ASP A 85 27.35 -9.13 14.34
CA ASP A 85 26.41 -9.30 15.46
C ASP A 85 25.71 -10.66 15.39
N GLY A 86 26.27 -11.65 16.09
CA GLY A 86 25.69 -12.99 16.13
C GLY A 86 24.34 -13.05 16.85
N ALA A 87 24.10 -12.13 17.80
CA ALA A 87 22.81 -12.08 18.50
C ALA A 87 21.68 -11.58 17.60
N LYS A 88 22.03 -10.74 16.63
CA LYS A 88 21.11 -10.18 15.63
C LYS A 88 20.87 -11.13 14.44
N TYR A 89 21.94 -11.73 13.92
CA TYR A 89 21.88 -12.42 12.62
C TYR A 89 21.80 -13.96 12.73
N ILE A 90 22.09 -14.54 13.90
CA ILE A 90 21.97 -15.98 14.11
C ILE A 90 20.70 -16.27 14.92
N MET A 91 19.64 -16.70 14.23
CA MET A 91 18.31 -16.87 14.83
C MET A 91 18.17 -18.21 15.59
N MET A 92 19.03 -18.43 16.56
CA MET A 92 18.78 -19.47 17.58
C MET A 92 17.55 -19.09 18.42
N PRO A 93 16.81 -20.06 19.00
CA PRO A 93 15.58 -19.79 19.77
C PRO A 93 15.72 -18.71 20.84
N GLY A 94 16.85 -18.66 21.55
CA GLY A 94 17.13 -17.64 22.55
C GLY A 94 17.30 -16.24 21.96
N ASN A 95 17.93 -16.12 20.79
CA ASN A 95 18.08 -14.86 20.05
C ASN A 95 16.74 -14.41 19.45
N ALA A 96 16.02 -15.33 18.82
CA ALA A 96 14.70 -15.07 18.27
C ALA A 96 13.72 -14.53 19.33
N LYS A 97 13.71 -15.13 20.53
CA LYS A 97 12.89 -14.66 21.64
C LYS A 97 13.23 -13.21 22.05
N ARG A 98 14.50 -12.82 22.03
CA ARG A 98 14.93 -11.44 22.33
C ARG A 98 14.62 -10.48 21.17
N ARG A 99 14.66 -10.95 19.93
CA ARG A 99 14.37 -10.13 18.75
C ARG A 99 12.86 -9.88 18.54
N HIS A 100 11.99 -10.76 19.02
CA HIS A 100 10.54 -10.61 18.80
C HIS A 100 9.98 -9.27 19.32
N PRO A 101 10.27 -8.79 20.56
CA PRO A 101 9.84 -7.46 21.00
C PRO A 101 10.35 -6.33 20.11
N VAL A 102 11.55 -6.46 19.55
CA VAL A 102 12.13 -5.47 18.62
C VAL A 102 11.32 -5.40 17.34
N VAL A 103 10.90 -6.55 16.79
CA VAL A 103 10.05 -6.60 15.58
C VAL A 103 8.69 -5.95 15.84
N GLU A 104 8.07 -6.21 17.00
CA GLU A 104 6.78 -5.61 17.35
C GLU A 104 6.88 -4.09 17.51
N GLU A 105 7.91 -3.60 18.18
CA GLU A 105 8.09 -2.14 18.34
C GLU A 105 8.46 -1.45 17.02
N ARG A 106 9.24 -2.12 16.18
CA ARG A 106 9.57 -1.67 14.83
C ARG A 106 8.29 -1.45 14.00
N LEU A 107 7.38 -2.42 14.01
CA LEU A 107 6.12 -2.31 13.26
C LEU A 107 5.30 -1.09 13.72
N LYS A 108 5.24 -0.84 15.04
CA LYS A 108 4.58 0.35 15.59
C LYS A 108 5.25 1.65 15.14
N ASN A 109 6.60 1.66 15.07
CA ASN A 109 7.34 2.83 14.60
C ASN A 109 7.08 3.11 13.13
N ILE A 110 7.02 2.07 12.30
CA ILE A 110 6.68 2.18 10.88
C ILE A 110 5.22 2.65 10.72
N ALA A 111 4.28 2.16 11.53
CA ALA A 111 2.90 2.63 11.51
C ALA A 111 2.81 4.13 11.85
N ARG A 112 3.55 4.59 12.86
CA ARG A 112 3.63 6.04 13.18
C ARG A 112 4.23 6.86 12.04
N TRP A 113 5.24 6.35 11.37
CA TRP A 113 5.81 7.00 10.18
C TRP A 113 4.79 7.06 9.04
N ALA A 114 4.04 5.98 8.79
CA ALA A 114 3.04 5.89 7.72
C ALA A 114 1.92 6.96 7.85
N GLU A 115 1.60 7.39 9.08
CA GLU A 115 0.61 8.45 9.33
C GLU A 115 0.97 9.80 8.69
N HIS A 116 2.27 10.08 8.57
CA HIS A 116 2.77 11.37 8.09
C HIS A 116 3.46 11.25 6.72
N ALA A 117 3.62 10.04 6.23
CA ALA A 117 4.32 9.78 4.97
C ALA A 117 3.55 10.36 3.77
N SER A 118 4.28 11.02 2.87
CA SER A 118 3.73 11.61 1.64
C SER A 118 3.18 10.58 0.66
N VAL A 119 3.65 9.34 0.74
CA VAL A 119 3.14 8.22 -0.07
C VAL A 119 1.69 7.89 0.24
N ASN A 120 1.21 8.26 1.45
CA ASN A 120 -0.19 8.15 1.87
C ASN A 120 -0.81 9.55 1.85
N ARG A 121 -1.37 9.95 0.72
CA ARG A 121 -1.85 11.32 0.51
C ARG A 121 -3.35 11.40 0.36
N ILE A 122 -3.91 12.51 0.83
CA ILE A 122 -5.31 12.87 0.61
C ILE A 122 -5.36 13.89 -0.52
N GLU A 123 -6.16 13.60 -1.52
CA GLU A 123 -6.49 14.51 -2.60
C GLU A 123 -7.90 15.05 -2.38
N ALA A 124 -8.04 16.36 -2.39
CA ALA A 124 -9.32 17.01 -2.22
C ALA A 124 -10.25 16.73 -3.40
N GLY A 125 -11.54 16.60 -3.12
CA GLY A 125 -12.61 16.48 -4.11
C GLY A 125 -13.52 17.70 -4.10
N GLN A 126 -14.47 17.72 -5.02
CA GLN A 126 -15.51 18.75 -5.11
C GLN A 126 -16.76 18.36 -4.32
N ASP A 127 -17.06 17.07 -4.19
CA ASP A 127 -18.23 16.53 -3.47
C ASP A 127 -17.77 15.56 -2.38
N TYR A 128 -18.10 15.88 -1.14
CA TYR A 128 -17.76 15.09 0.05
C TYR A 128 -18.87 14.13 0.49
N LYS A 129 -19.89 13.92 -0.36
CA LYS A 129 -20.87 12.85 -0.11
C LYS A 129 -20.23 11.48 -0.10
N MET A 130 -19.18 11.29 -0.90
CA MET A 130 -18.41 10.05 -0.99
C MET A 130 -16.92 10.38 -0.84
N GLY A 131 -16.17 9.48 -0.18
CA GLY A 131 -14.71 9.52 -0.16
C GLY A 131 -14.16 8.14 -0.49
N ILE A 132 -13.09 8.10 -1.26
CA ILE A 132 -12.54 6.86 -1.80
C ILE A 132 -11.17 6.59 -1.17
N ILE A 133 -10.97 5.37 -0.62
CA ILE A 133 -9.66 4.87 -0.24
C ILE A 133 -9.22 3.86 -1.30
N THR A 134 -8.00 4.01 -1.80
CA THR A 134 -7.48 3.14 -2.87
C THR A 134 -5.95 3.06 -2.85
N SER A 135 -5.39 2.06 -3.53
CA SER A 135 -3.96 1.84 -3.72
C SER A 135 -3.65 1.30 -5.12
N SER A 136 -2.37 1.16 -5.45
CA SER A 136 -1.91 0.52 -6.69
C SER A 136 -2.60 1.06 -7.96
N THR A 137 -2.81 0.21 -8.96
CA THR A 137 -3.51 0.54 -10.21
C THR A 137 -4.94 0.99 -10.02
N SER A 138 -5.64 0.50 -8.98
CA SER A 138 -7.00 0.94 -8.68
C SER A 138 -7.09 2.46 -8.49
N TYR A 139 -6.01 3.10 -7.99
CA TYR A 139 -5.95 4.56 -7.90
C TYR A 139 -6.05 5.21 -9.29
N GLN A 140 -5.34 4.69 -10.29
CA GLN A 140 -5.39 5.25 -11.66
C GLN A 140 -6.80 5.08 -12.25
N TYR A 141 -7.44 3.93 -12.02
CA TYR A 141 -8.81 3.69 -12.49
C TYR A 141 -9.83 4.61 -11.80
N VAL A 142 -9.67 4.86 -10.50
CA VAL A 142 -10.50 5.83 -9.77
C VAL A 142 -10.33 7.23 -10.34
N LYS A 143 -9.08 7.66 -10.59
CA LYS A 143 -8.81 8.98 -11.16
C LYS A 143 -9.39 9.14 -12.57
N GLU A 144 -9.33 8.12 -13.39
CA GLU A 144 -9.93 8.14 -14.73
C GLU A 144 -11.46 8.16 -14.67
N ALA A 145 -12.07 7.37 -13.75
CA ALA A 145 -13.52 7.29 -13.61
C ALA A 145 -14.14 8.54 -12.99
N CYS A 146 -13.51 9.12 -11.99
CA CYS A 146 -14.11 10.17 -11.14
C CYS A 146 -13.41 11.54 -11.25
N GLY A 147 -12.21 11.61 -11.84
CA GLY A 147 -11.41 12.82 -11.87
C GLY A 147 -11.15 13.37 -10.47
N ASN A 148 -11.60 14.60 -10.22
CA ASN A 148 -11.53 15.27 -8.91
C ASN A 148 -12.92 15.44 -8.27
N THR A 149 -13.89 14.64 -8.66
CA THR A 149 -15.26 14.74 -8.11
C THR A 149 -15.26 14.43 -6.62
N TYR A 150 -14.67 13.31 -6.22
CA TYR A 150 -14.64 12.86 -4.82
C TYR A 150 -13.24 13.00 -4.22
N PRO A 151 -13.11 13.28 -2.90
CA PRO A 151 -11.83 13.20 -2.22
C PRO A 151 -11.32 11.76 -2.22
N VAL A 152 -10.00 11.60 -2.41
CA VAL A 152 -9.34 10.31 -2.48
C VAL A 152 -8.23 10.24 -1.43
N LEU A 153 -8.25 9.22 -0.59
CA LEU A 153 -7.09 8.81 0.20
C LEU A 153 -6.34 7.73 -0.60
N LYS A 154 -5.24 8.14 -1.22
CA LYS A 154 -4.33 7.23 -1.91
C LYS A 154 -3.32 6.66 -0.94
N LEU A 155 -3.26 5.35 -0.83
CA LEU A 155 -2.30 4.62 -0.01
C LEU A 155 -1.15 4.12 -0.86
N GLY A 156 0.06 4.59 -0.58
CA GLY A 156 1.30 4.08 -1.17
C GLY A 156 1.97 3.05 -0.27
N MET A 157 1.82 3.18 1.07
CA MET A 157 2.14 2.12 2.01
C MET A 157 0.85 1.41 2.42
N VAL A 158 0.72 0.15 2.04
CA VAL A 158 -0.47 -0.67 2.31
C VAL A 158 -0.31 -1.56 3.55
N TRP A 159 0.91 -1.65 4.07
CA TRP A 159 1.17 -2.27 5.37
C TRP A 159 2.43 -1.68 6.03
N PRO A 160 2.36 -1.29 7.33
CA PRO A 160 1.15 -1.09 8.11
C PRO A 160 0.32 0.09 7.60
N LEU A 161 -0.99 0.01 7.72
CA LEU A 161 -1.90 1.06 7.28
C LEU A 161 -1.88 2.27 8.25
N PRO A 162 -2.03 3.51 7.73
CA PRO A 162 -2.10 4.73 8.54
C PRO A 162 -3.50 4.87 9.16
N GLU A 163 -3.73 4.18 10.29
CA GLU A 163 -5.05 4.04 10.91
C GLU A 163 -5.70 5.37 11.27
N LYS A 164 -4.91 6.29 11.87
CA LYS A 164 -5.43 7.61 12.23
C LYS A 164 -5.81 8.43 10.99
N LYS A 165 -4.97 8.43 9.95
CA LYS A 165 -5.26 9.13 8.69
C LYS A 165 -6.53 8.59 8.03
N ILE A 166 -6.72 7.25 8.04
CA ILE A 166 -7.94 6.60 7.54
C ILE A 166 -9.18 7.05 8.33
N ILE A 167 -9.10 7.01 9.67
CA ILE A 167 -10.20 7.44 10.55
C ILE A 167 -10.52 8.92 10.33
N ASP A 168 -9.51 9.78 10.26
CA ASP A 168 -9.71 11.21 10.09
C ASP A 168 -10.27 11.53 8.69
N PHE A 169 -9.82 10.84 7.64
CA PHE A 169 -10.40 10.94 6.31
C PHE A 169 -11.87 10.51 6.28
N ALA A 170 -12.21 9.36 6.89
CA ALA A 170 -13.57 8.85 6.94
C ALA A 170 -14.56 9.84 7.59
N LYS A 171 -14.12 10.65 8.56
CA LYS A 171 -14.96 11.68 9.20
C LYS A 171 -15.30 12.85 8.28
N THR A 172 -14.57 13.05 7.21
CA THR A 172 -14.78 14.18 6.27
C THR A 172 -15.83 13.89 5.21
N VAL A 173 -16.30 12.66 5.08
CA VAL A 173 -17.19 12.19 4.03
C VAL A 173 -18.42 11.50 4.60
N SER A 174 -19.52 11.48 3.84
CA SER A 174 -20.75 10.82 4.28
C SER A 174 -20.76 9.32 4.02
N LEU A 175 -20.15 8.89 2.91
CA LEU A 175 -19.98 7.49 2.51
C LEU A 175 -18.51 7.22 2.27
N LEU A 176 -17.98 6.19 2.90
CA LEU A 176 -16.64 5.70 2.65
C LEU A 176 -16.69 4.51 1.69
N VAL A 177 -15.90 4.58 0.61
CA VAL A 177 -15.77 3.50 -0.38
C VAL A 177 -14.32 3.07 -0.45
N VAL A 178 -14.07 1.77 -0.44
CA VAL A 178 -12.74 1.19 -0.63
C VAL A 178 -12.70 0.54 -2.02
N VAL A 179 -11.77 1.01 -2.85
CA VAL A 179 -11.54 0.47 -4.19
C VAL A 179 -10.16 -0.16 -4.21
N GLU A 180 -10.11 -1.47 -4.23
CA GLU A 180 -8.90 -2.27 -4.23
C GLU A 180 -9.06 -3.54 -5.05
N GLU A 181 -7.98 -4.00 -5.64
CA GLU A 181 -7.91 -5.28 -6.34
C GLU A 181 -7.75 -6.44 -5.35
N LEU A 182 -8.02 -7.67 -5.80
CA LEU A 182 -7.87 -8.91 -5.02
C LEU A 182 -8.78 -8.94 -3.78
N ASP A 183 -8.25 -9.30 -2.63
CA ASP A 183 -8.99 -9.40 -1.37
C ASP A 183 -9.40 -8.03 -0.81
N GLY A 184 -10.36 -8.03 0.10
CA GLY A 184 -10.78 -6.84 0.85
C GLY A 184 -9.82 -6.46 1.98
N PHE A 185 -8.53 -6.34 1.70
CA PHE A 185 -7.49 -6.13 2.71
C PHE A 185 -7.61 -4.79 3.42
N ILE A 186 -7.80 -3.70 2.65
CA ILE A 186 -7.99 -2.34 3.18
C ILE A 186 -9.38 -2.22 3.79
N GLU A 187 -10.39 -2.77 3.12
CA GLU A 187 -11.78 -2.78 3.60
C GLU A 187 -11.93 -3.47 4.94
N GLU A 188 -11.38 -4.68 5.09
CA GLU A 188 -11.39 -5.42 6.37
C GLU A 188 -10.72 -4.62 7.48
N HIS A 189 -9.63 -3.92 7.15
CA HIS A 189 -8.95 -3.08 8.13
C HIS A 189 -9.81 -1.86 8.52
N CYS A 190 -10.48 -1.22 7.57
CA CYS A 190 -11.44 -0.14 7.87
C CYS A 190 -12.58 -0.64 8.75
N ARG A 191 -13.16 -1.80 8.45
CA ARG A 191 -14.20 -2.43 9.26
C ARG A 191 -13.70 -2.77 10.67
N LYS A 192 -12.47 -3.26 10.80
CA LYS A 192 -11.81 -3.50 12.11
C LYS A 192 -11.67 -2.22 12.94
N LEU A 193 -11.46 -1.07 12.30
CA LEU A 193 -11.41 0.24 12.95
C LEU A 193 -12.80 0.78 13.34
N GLY A 194 -13.87 0.04 13.06
CA GLY A 194 -15.26 0.43 13.34
C GLY A 194 -15.85 1.37 12.29
N LEU A 195 -15.22 1.48 11.11
CA LEU A 195 -15.72 2.32 10.02
C LEU A 195 -16.69 1.53 9.14
N ALA A 196 -17.85 2.11 8.88
CA ALA A 196 -18.75 1.60 7.84
C ALA A 196 -18.20 2.01 6.47
N CYS A 197 -17.98 1.03 5.60
CA CYS A 197 -17.49 1.29 4.25
C CYS A 197 -18.11 0.28 3.25
N ALA A 198 -18.29 0.73 2.03
CA ALA A 198 -18.56 -0.11 0.87
C ALA A 198 -17.24 -0.58 0.23
N GLY A 199 -17.20 -1.75 -0.33
CA GLY A 199 -15.98 -2.31 -0.92
C GLY A 199 -16.28 -3.53 -1.76
N LYS A 200 -15.88 -4.72 -1.34
CA LYS A 200 -16.00 -5.97 -2.11
C LYS A 200 -17.45 -6.42 -2.38
N ASP A 201 -18.42 -5.87 -1.68
CA ASP A 201 -19.83 -6.04 -2.02
C ASP A 201 -20.19 -5.40 -3.38
N HIS A 202 -19.37 -4.43 -3.85
CA HIS A 202 -19.52 -3.73 -5.12
C HIS A 202 -18.42 -4.06 -6.13
N PHE A 203 -17.20 -4.35 -5.65
CA PHE A 203 -16.02 -4.59 -6.49
C PHE A 203 -15.59 -6.04 -6.38
N SER A 204 -15.63 -6.78 -7.49
CA SER A 204 -15.26 -8.19 -7.53
C SER A 204 -13.86 -8.46 -6.97
N CYS A 205 -13.68 -9.62 -6.31
CA CYS A 205 -12.36 -10.18 -6.01
C CYS A 205 -11.79 -10.99 -7.18
N VAL A 206 -12.58 -11.22 -8.22
CA VAL A 206 -12.22 -12.03 -9.40
C VAL A 206 -12.04 -11.10 -10.58
N ASP A 207 -11.02 -11.35 -11.37
CA ASP A 207 -10.60 -10.52 -12.50
C ASP A 207 -10.10 -9.12 -12.11
N GLU A 208 -9.60 -8.39 -13.11
CA GLU A 208 -9.11 -7.02 -12.91
C GLU A 208 -10.25 -6.01 -12.82
N LEU A 209 -10.05 -4.98 -12.01
CA LEU A 209 -10.86 -3.77 -12.09
C LEU A 209 -10.50 -2.96 -13.33
N SER A 210 -11.39 -2.05 -13.70
CA SER A 210 -11.18 -1.06 -14.76
C SER A 210 -11.91 0.23 -14.43
N GLN A 211 -11.53 1.32 -15.10
CA GLN A 211 -12.22 2.59 -14.95
C GLN A 211 -13.72 2.51 -15.26
N ASN A 212 -14.12 1.66 -16.22
CA ASN A 212 -15.53 1.48 -16.57
C ASN A 212 -16.31 0.78 -15.46
N ILE A 213 -15.76 -0.31 -14.90
CA ILE A 213 -16.35 -1.01 -13.75
C ILE A 213 -16.49 -0.05 -12.56
N ILE A 214 -15.46 0.73 -12.26
CA ILE A 214 -15.50 1.68 -11.15
C ILE A 214 -16.54 2.77 -11.40
N ALA A 215 -16.58 3.36 -12.60
CA ALA A 215 -17.56 4.39 -12.95
C ALA A 215 -19.01 3.87 -12.82
N GLU A 216 -19.28 2.66 -13.27
CA GLU A 216 -20.57 2.01 -13.15
C GLU A 216 -20.97 1.77 -11.70
N GLN A 217 -20.08 1.20 -10.89
CA GLN A 217 -20.36 0.88 -9.49
C GLN A 217 -20.50 2.12 -8.60
N LEU A 218 -19.80 3.21 -8.91
CA LEU A 218 -19.91 4.47 -8.16
C LEU A 218 -21.12 5.33 -8.57
N ALA A 219 -21.80 5.01 -9.68
CA ALA A 219 -23.00 5.69 -10.14
C ALA A 219 -24.29 5.17 -9.45
N HIS A 220 -24.20 4.04 -8.77
CA HIS A 220 -25.30 3.36 -8.05
C HIS A 220 -25.15 3.51 -6.55
#